data_6af2ea8f3c9b66db10251eeef779cd97
#
_entry.id   6af2ea8f3c9b66db10251eeef779cd97
#
_cell.length_a   1.000
_cell.length_b   1.000
_cell.length_c   1.000
_cell.angle_alpha   90.00
_cell.angle_beta   90.00
_cell.angle_gamma   90.00
#
_symmetry.space_group_name_H-M   'P 1'
#
loop_
_entity.id
_entity.type
_entity.pdbx_description
1 polymer ?
#
loop_
_entity_poly.entity_id
_entity_poly.type
_entity_poly.pdbx_seq_one_letter_code
_entity_poly.pdbx_strand_id
1 'polypeptide(L)'
;MSSLQNILHQINSCDHLYFSADVSNYKHIKNIQNTLHKKNIYPDVVINNAAGNFLCPFNKLSENGWKRIIDIVLHGSFNTYHIFGKHLIEKGKPGVFLNISTTYSETGSALVIPSAAAKAGVDNLMRGLTVEWSPYNIRLVGIAPGPIEGSGGADKLDPFNIFKKYNNYVNPRKRMASQKEISELAMFLTSDKADYINGEIVKIDGGEVVKNSGEFNFLTNIPFYSRFNRK
;
A
#
# COMPACT_ATOMS: atom_id res chain seq x y z
N MET A 1 0.53 -4.52 21.46
CA MET A 1 -0.91 -4.78 21.77
C MET A 1 -1.64 -3.54 22.26
N SER A 2 -1.03 -2.67 23.07
CA SER A 2 -1.69 -1.51 23.67
C SER A 2 -2.21 -0.43 22.67
N SER A 3 -1.52 -0.20 21.55
CA SER A 3 -1.93 0.82 20.58
C SER A 3 -3.17 0.44 19.76
N LEU A 4 -3.31 -0.84 19.41
CA LEU A 4 -4.46 -1.31 18.65
C LEU A 4 -5.73 -1.34 19.50
N GLN A 5 -5.62 -1.76 20.77
CA GLN A 5 -6.74 -1.74 21.72
C GLN A 5 -7.26 -0.31 21.97
N ASN A 6 -6.36 0.68 22.08
CA ASN A 6 -6.75 2.06 22.25
C ASN A 6 -7.49 2.63 21.03
N ILE A 7 -7.08 2.26 19.81
CA ILE A 7 -7.78 2.65 18.58
C ILE A 7 -9.17 2.00 18.51
N LEU A 8 -9.28 0.72 18.86
CA LEU A 8 -10.56 -0.01 18.85
C LEU A 8 -11.57 0.54 19.86
N HIS A 9 -11.10 1.04 21.02
CA HIS A 9 -11.96 1.71 22.00
C HIS A 9 -12.49 3.07 21.50
N GLN A 10 -11.81 3.72 20.55
CA GLN A 10 -12.27 4.99 19.97
C GLN A 10 -13.28 4.80 18.84
N ILE A 11 -13.39 3.59 18.27
CA ILE A 11 -14.35 3.26 17.22
C ILE A 11 -15.59 2.69 17.89
N ASN A 12 -16.56 3.54 18.19
CA ASN A 12 -17.82 3.14 18.82
C ASN A 12 -18.57 2.05 18.03
N SER A 13 -18.87 0.93 18.69
CA SER A 13 -20.01 0.03 18.45
C SER A 13 -19.99 -0.97 17.29
N CYS A 14 -18.85 -1.51 16.86
CA CYS A 14 -18.87 -2.72 16.02
C CYS A 14 -18.14 -3.86 16.71
N ASP A 15 -18.60 -5.10 16.51
CA ASP A 15 -17.90 -6.31 16.97
C ASP A 15 -16.57 -6.43 16.19
N HIS A 16 -15.49 -5.94 16.77
CA HIS A 16 -14.18 -6.04 16.18
C HIS A 16 -13.50 -7.36 16.59
N LEU A 17 -12.99 -8.07 15.59
CA LEU A 17 -12.13 -9.21 15.79
C LEU A 17 -10.68 -8.83 15.45
N TYR A 18 -9.75 -9.18 16.31
CA TYR A 18 -8.33 -9.01 16.08
C TYR A 18 -7.58 -10.32 16.24
N PHE A 19 -6.56 -10.50 15.41
CA PHE A 19 -5.74 -11.72 15.39
C PHE A 19 -4.26 -11.32 15.35
N SER A 20 -3.45 -11.97 16.20
CA SER A 20 -2.00 -11.86 16.06
C SER A 20 -1.54 -12.84 15.00
N ALA A 21 -0.95 -12.33 13.91
CA ALA A 21 -0.49 -13.15 12.80
C ALA A 21 0.72 -12.55 12.12
N ASP A 22 1.58 -13.41 11.58
CA ASP A 22 2.61 -13.05 10.60
C ASP A 22 2.04 -13.35 9.21
N VAL A 23 1.90 -12.32 8.37
CA VAL A 23 1.34 -12.45 7.03
C VAL A 23 2.19 -13.35 6.12
N SER A 24 3.50 -13.46 6.36
CA SER A 24 4.38 -14.36 5.64
C SER A 24 4.12 -15.85 5.94
N ASN A 25 3.43 -16.14 7.03
CA ASN A 25 3.06 -17.49 7.41
C ASN A 25 1.66 -17.85 6.90
N TYR A 26 1.61 -18.68 5.85
CA TYR A 26 0.37 -19.14 5.24
C TYR A 26 -0.62 -19.74 6.25
N LYS A 27 -0.13 -20.52 7.22
CA LYS A 27 -0.99 -21.18 8.23
C LYS A 27 -1.65 -20.15 9.16
N HIS A 28 -0.96 -19.04 9.50
CA HIS A 28 -1.57 -17.99 10.31
C HIS A 28 -2.77 -17.37 9.60
N ILE A 29 -2.62 -16.98 8.33
CA ILE A 29 -3.71 -16.39 7.54
C ILE A 29 -4.85 -17.40 7.33
N LYS A 30 -4.51 -18.66 7.05
CA LYS A 30 -5.51 -19.73 6.89
C LYS A 30 -6.32 -19.97 8.18
N ASN A 31 -5.68 -19.90 9.36
CA ASN A 31 -6.37 -20.04 10.65
C ASN A 31 -7.34 -18.87 10.90
N ILE A 32 -6.95 -17.64 10.53
CA ILE A 32 -7.86 -16.48 10.59
C ILE A 32 -9.09 -16.72 9.72
N GLN A 33 -8.88 -17.08 8.44
CA GLN A 33 -9.98 -17.36 7.51
C GLN A 33 -10.90 -18.48 8.04
N ASN A 34 -10.34 -19.56 8.57
CA ASN A 34 -11.12 -20.64 9.16
C ASN A 34 -11.96 -20.18 10.37
N THR A 35 -11.39 -19.28 11.20
CA THR A 35 -12.10 -18.74 12.36
C THR A 35 -13.25 -17.82 11.93
N LEU A 36 -13.05 -16.98 10.94
CA LEU A 36 -14.09 -16.15 10.37
C LEU A 36 -15.20 -17.00 9.73
N HIS A 37 -14.82 -18.02 8.97
CA HIS A 37 -15.78 -18.94 8.34
C HIS A 37 -16.67 -19.66 9.36
N LYS A 38 -16.10 -20.14 10.48
CA LYS A 38 -16.88 -20.76 11.57
C LYS A 38 -17.90 -19.82 12.19
N LYS A 39 -17.69 -18.52 12.07
CA LYS A 39 -18.60 -17.47 12.53
C LYS A 39 -19.54 -16.96 11.42
N ASN A 40 -19.52 -17.58 10.22
CA ASN A 40 -20.22 -17.12 9.00
C ASN A 40 -19.86 -15.69 8.59
N ILE A 41 -18.62 -15.26 8.86
CA ILE A 41 -18.10 -13.95 8.44
C ILE A 41 -17.33 -14.12 7.14
N TYR A 42 -17.75 -13.37 6.12
CA TYR A 42 -17.11 -13.29 4.80
C TYR A 42 -16.72 -11.82 4.59
N PRO A 43 -15.42 -11.49 4.53
CA PRO A 43 -15.03 -10.09 4.37
C PRO A 43 -15.41 -9.58 2.97
N ASP A 44 -16.14 -8.49 2.91
CA ASP A 44 -16.47 -7.79 1.65
C ASP A 44 -15.26 -7.03 1.11
N VAL A 45 -14.38 -6.58 2.01
CA VAL A 45 -13.14 -5.86 1.69
C VAL A 45 -11.96 -6.49 2.38
N VAL A 46 -10.90 -6.75 1.63
CA VAL A 46 -9.61 -7.25 2.14
C VAL A 46 -8.52 -6.25 1.80
N ILE A 47 -7.85 -5.70 2.83
CA ILE A 47 -6.81 -4.69 2.64
C ILE A 47 -5.42 -5.29 2.88
N ASN A 48 -4.60 -5.37 1.84
CA ASN A 48 -3.19 -5.74 1.93
C ASN A 48 -2.35 -4.51 2.27
N ASN A 49 -2.14 -4.28 3.56
CA ASN A 49 -1.36 -3.14 4.07
C ASN A 49 -0.07 -3.55 4.79
N ALA A 50 0.07 -4.81 5.18
CA ALA A 50 1.28 -5.29 5.86
C ALA A 50 2.51 -5.13 4.97
N ALA A 51 3.53 -4.46 5.48
CA ALA A 51 4.76 -4.17 4.76
C ALA A 51 5.95 -4.12 5.72
N GLY A 52 7.16 -4.16 5.14
CA GLY A 52 8.42 -3.92 5.82
C GLY A 52 9.37 -3.18 4.89
N ASN A 53 10.21 -2.32 5.44
CA ASN A 53 11.23 -1.62 4.68
C ASN A 53 12.39 -1.21 5.59
N PHE A 54 13.58 -1.00 4.99
CA PHE A 54 14.76 -0.43 5.60
C PHE A 54 15.72 0.10 4.53
N LEU A 55 16.55 1.05 4.89
CA LEU A 55 17.55 1.63 3.97
C LEU A 55 18.82 0.78 3.99
N CYS A 56 19.24 0.28 2.83
CA CYS A 56 20.48 -0.47 2.67
C CYS A 56 21.05 -0.34 1.24
N PRO A 57 22.33 0.00 1.06
CA PRO A 57 23.00 -0.14 -0.23
C PRO A 57 22.96 -1.62 -0.67
N PHE A 58 22.65 -1.86 -1.93
CA PHE A 58 22.42 -3.22 -2.42
C PHE A 58 23.62 -4.15 -2.24
N ASN A 59 24.84 -3.64 -2.43
CA ASN A 59 26.07 -4.39 -2.22
C ASN A 59 26.37 -4.73 -0.75
N LYS A 60 25.61 -4.18 0.21
CA LYS A 60 25.68 -4.49 1.64
C LYS A 60 24.44 -5.22 2.16
N LEU A 61 23.48 -5.47 1.27
CA LEU A 61 22.23 -6.15 1.63
C LEU A 61 22.52 -7.62 1.93
N SER A 62 22.09 -8.09 3.11
CA SER A 62 22.17 -9.50 3.45
C SER A 62 21.05 -10.30 2.78
N GLU A 63 21.29 -11.59 2.53
CA GLU A 63 20.27 -12.53 2.05
C GLU A 63 19.03 -12.53 2.96
N ASN A 64 19.23 -12.56 4.27
CA ASN A 64 18.13 -12.51 5.24
C ASN A 64 17.33 -11.20 5.16
N GLY A 65 18.00 -10.07 4.94
CA GLY A 65 17.34 -8.78 4.75
C GLY A 65 16.45 -8.76 3.50
N TRP A 66 16.97 -9.27 2.38
CA TRP A 66 16.21 -9.48 1.16
C TRP A 66 15.00 -10.39 1.41
N LYS A 67 15.26 -11.60 1.89
CA LYS A 67 14.23 -12.62 2.13
C LYS A 67 13.12 -12.09 3.03
N ARG A 68 13.46 -11.40 4.12
CA ARG A 68 12.47 -10.86 5.08
C ARG A 68 11.49 -9.91 4.43
N ILE A 69 11.94 -9.01 3.55
CA ILE A 69 11.05 -8.06 2.87
C ILE A 69 10.18 -8.78 1.84
N ILE A 70 10.75 -9.68 1.04
CA ILE A 70 9.98 -10.48 0.08
C ILE A 70 8.92 -11.32 0.79
N ASP A 71 9.26 -11.96 1.89
CA ASP A 71 8.33 -12.79 2.66
C ASP A 71 7.15 -11.97 3.21
N ILE A 72 7.41 -10.80 3.80
CA ILE A 72 6.35 -9.97 4.35
C ILE A 72 5.48 -9.37 3.23
N VAL A 73 6.11 -8.77 2.21
CA VAL A 73 5.40 -7.94 1.24
C VAL A 73 4.79 -8.79 0.12
N LEU A 74 5.61 -9.62 -0.55
CA LEU A 74 5.14 -10.39 -1.70
C LEU A 74 4.42 -11.67 -1.27
N HIS A 75 5.07 -12.53 -0.47
CA HIS A 75 4.44 -13.78 -0.01
C HIS A 75 3.26 -13.50 0.93
N GLY A 76 3.33 -12.46 1.78
CA GLY A 76 2.21 -12.06 2.62
C GLY A 76 0.99 -11.64 1.82
N SER A 77 1.17 -10.86 0.75
CA SER A 77 0.07 -10.50 -0.16
C SER A 77 -0.46 -11.71 -0.92
N PHE A 78 0.43 -12.58 -1.44
CA PHE A 78 0.03 -13.85 -2.05
C PHE A 78 -0.82 -14.70 -1.08
N ASN A 79 -0.39 -14.89 0.15
CA ASN A 79 -1.12 -15.66 1.15
C ASN A 79 -2.54 -15.11 1.36
N THR A 80 -2.64 -13.79 1.46
CA THR A 80 -3.93 -13.11 1.66
C THR A 80 -4.84 -13.29 0.44
N TYR A 81 -4.35 -12.99 -0.76
CA TYR A 81 -5.10 -13.21 -2.00
C TYR A 81 -5.54 -14.66 -2.14
N HIS A 82 -4.59 -15.60 -2.05
CA HIS A 82 -4.88 -17.00 -2.28
C HIS A 82 -5.90 -17.58 -1.28
N ILE A 83 -5.78 -17.23 0.00
CA ILE A 83 -6.67 -17.78 1.04
C ILE A 83 -8.05 -17.15 0.99
N PHE A 84 -8.15 -15.82 0.97
CA PHE A 84 -9.43 -15.14 0.99
C PHE A 84 -10.12 -15.14 -0.37
N GLY A 85 -9.39 -14.94 -1.47
CA GLY A 85 -9.94 -14.98 -2.82
C GLY A 85 -10.51 -16.35 -3.17
N LYS A 86 -9.72 -17.42 -2.95
CA LYS A 86 -10.20 -18.78 -3.13
C LYS A 86 -11.48 -19.04 -2.31
N HIS A 87 -11.50 -18.59 -1.05
CA HIS A 87 -12.66 -18.80 -0.18
C HIS A 87 -13.90 -18.05 -0.67
N LEU A 88 -13.76 -16.81 -1.12
CA LEU A 88 -14.89 -16.04 -1.67
C LEU A 88 -15.43 -16.71 -2.94
N ILE A 89 -14.55 -17.14 -3.85
CA ILE A 89 -14.93 -17.86 -5.08
C ILE A 89 -15.69 -19.15 -4.76
N GLU A 90 -15.16 -19.99 -3.87
CA GLU A 90 -15.81 -21.24 -3.44
C GLU A 90 -17.19 -21.02 -2.80
N LYS A 91 -17.43 -19.86 -2.21
CA LYS A 91 -18.68 -19.48 -1.56
C LYS A 91 -19.60 -18.63 -2.44
N GLY A 92 -19.19 -18.31 -3.66
CA GLY A 92 -19.95 -17.44 -4.56
C GLY A 92 -20.18 -16.05 -3.96
N LYS A 93 -19.23 -15.52 -3.18
CA LYS A 93 -19.30 -14.21 -2.54
C LYS A 93 -18.50 -13.18 -3.31
N PRO A 94 -19.04 -11.98 -3.57
CA PRO A 94 -18.27 -10.88 -4.12
C PRO A 94 -17.25 -10.37 -3.12
N GLY A 95 -16.33 -9.52 -3.58
CA GLY A 95 -15.38 -8.86 -2.69
C GLY A 95 -14.49 -7.85 -3.38
N VAL A 96 -13.83 -7.02 -2.59
CA VAL A 96 -12.84 -6.06 -3.07
C VAL A 96 -11.53 -6.28 -2.35
N PHE A 97 -10.45 -6.43 -3.10
CA PHE A 97 -9.09 -6.43 -2.57
C PHE A 97 -8.45 -5.08 -2.82
N LEU A 98 -8.05 -4.39 -1.75
CA LEU A 98 -7.29 -3.16 -1.81
C LEU A 98 -5.83 -3.43 -1.47
N ASN A 99 -4.92 -3.09 -2.38
CA ASN A 99 -3.48 -3.19 -2.16
C ASN A 99 -2.87 -1.82 -1.86
N ILE A 100 -2.11 -1.70 -0.78
CA ILE A 100 -1.29 -0.53 -0.51
C ILE A 100 0.08 -0.76 -1.15
N SER A 101 0.29 -0.13 -2.30
CA SER A 101 1.53 -0.16 -3.08
C SER A 101 2.47 0.99 -2.69
N THR A 102 3.30 1.43 -3.61
CA THR A 102 4.19 2.59 -3.50
C THR A 102 4.44 3.18 -4.88
N THR A 103 4.81 4.45 -4.95
CA THR A 103 5.18 5.10 -6.22
C THR A 103 6.41 4.47 -6.88
N TYR A 104 7.33 3.95 -6.09
CA TYR A 104 8.57 3.34 -6.59
C TYR A 104 8.44 1.84 -7.00
N SER A 105 7.24 1.27 -6.95
CA SER A 105 7.00 -0.07 -7.55
C SER A 105 7.17 -0.07 -9.07
N GLU A 106 6.91 1.07 -9.72
CA GLU A 106 7.08 1.25 -11.16
C GLU A 106 8.48 1.78 -11.53
N THR A 107 9.03 2.69 -10.73
CA THR A 107 10.27 3.41 -11.08
C THR A 107 11.52 2.77 -10.50
N GLY A 108 11.36 1.91 -9.51
CA GLY A 108 12.47 1.50 -8.64
C GLY A 108 12.86 2.63 -7.66
N SER A 109 13.66 2.29 -6.68
CA SER A 109 14.26 3.28 -5.76
C SER A 109 15.55 2.75 -5.17
N ALA A 110 16.58 3.60 -5.12
CA ALA A 110 17.82 3.29 -4.43
C ALA A 110 17.56 3.02 -2.94
N LEU A 111 18.41 2.22 -2.33
CA LEU A 111 18.44 1.89 -0.91
C LEU A 111 17.26 1.07 -0.37
N VAL A 112 16.17 0.94 -1.11
CA VAL A 112 14.96 0.18 -0.74
C VAL A 112 14.58 -0.88 -1.79
N ILE A 113 15.58 -1.38 -2.52
CA ILE A 113 15.40 -2.31 -3.65
C ILE A 113 14.53 -3.53 -3.31
N PRO A 114 14.66 -4.21 -2.14
CA PRO A 114 13.81 -5.34 -1.81
C PRO A 114 12.33 -4.96 -1.75
N SER A 115 12.01 -3.80 -1.19
CA SER A 115 10.63 -3.30 -1.11
C SER A 115 10.08 -2.93 -2.49
N ALA A 116 10.88 -2.25 -3.32
CA ALA A 116 10.49 -1.89 -4.69
C ALA A 116 10.17 -3.14 -5.52
N ALA A 117 11.06 -4.14 -5.50
CA ALA A 117 10.86 -5.40 -6.21
C ALA A 117 9.64 -6.17 -5.71
N ALA A 118 9.45 -6.27 -4.38
CA ALA A 118 8.31 -6.94 -3.80
C ALA A 118 6.99 -6.26 -4.17
N LYS A 119 6.92 -4.92 -4.10
CA LYS A 119 5.71 -4.16 -4.45
C LYS A 119 5.40 -4.24 -5.95
N ALA A 120 6.41 -4.19 -6.83
CA ALA A 120 6.23 -4.43 -8.26
C ALA A 120 5.62 -5.82 -8.52
N GLY A 121 6.11 -6.85 -7.80
CA GLY A 121 5.55 -8.21 -7.88
C GLY A 121 4.10 -8.28 -7.41
N VAL A 122 3.74 -7.61 -6.31
CA VAL A 122 2.35 -7.55 -5.82
C VAL A 122 1.44 -6.81 -6.80
N ASP A 123 1.91 -5.71 -7.38
CA ASP A 123 1.15 -4.92 -8.35
C ASP A 123 0.85 -5.72 -9.62
N ASN A 124 1.84 -6.51 -10.09
CA ASN A 124 1.64 -7.38 -11.24
C ASN A 124 0.73 -8.58 -10.91
N LEU A 125 0.88 -9.18 -9.72
CA LEU A 125 -0.01 -10.23 -9.24
C LEU A 125 -1.47 -9.73 -9.17
N MET A 126 -1.69 -8.54 -8.64
CA MET A 126 -3.01 -7.90 -8.58
C MET A 126 -3.63 -7.76 -9.98
N ARG A 127 -2.86 -7.26 -10.97
CA ARG A 127 -3.34 -7.10 -12.35
C ARG A 127 -3.73 -8.45 -12.99
N GLY A 128 -2.92 -9.49 -12.79
CA GLY A 128 -3.25 -10.84 -13.28
C GLY A 128 -4.53 -11.40 -12.66
N LEU A 129 -4.65 -11.31 -11.33
CA LEU A 129 -5.84 -11.76 -10.60
C LEU A 129 -7.09 -10.97 -10.96
N THR A 130 -6.97 -9.71 -11.34
CA THR A 130 -8.11 -8.91 -11.83
C THR A 130 -8.82 -9.59 -13.00
N VAL A 131 -8.06 -10.12 -13.97
CA VAL A 131 -8.63 -10.81 -15.13
C VAL A 131 -9.28 -12.13 -14.72
N GLU A 132 -8.61 -12.90 -13.87
CA GLU A 132 -9.10 -14.21 -13.43
C GLU A 132 -10.35 -14.12 -12.52
N TRP A 133 -10.45 -13.08 -11.69
CA TRP A 133 -11.44 -13.01 -10.62
C TRP A 133 -12.64 -12.10 -10.91
N SER A 134 -12.57 -11.25 -11.94
CA SER A 134 -13.72 -10.45 -12.38
C SER A 134 -14.99 -11.25 -12.64
N PRO A 135 -14.93 -12.47 -13.26
CA PRO A 135 -16.12 -13.29 -13.46
C PRO A 135 -16.82 -13.74 -12.16
N TYR A 136 -16.12 -13.65 -11.02
CA TYR A 136 -16.65 -13.99 -9.69
C TYR A 136 -17.12 -12.76 -8.90
N ASN A 137 -17.23 -11.59 -9.54
CA ASN A 137 -17.54 -10.31 -8.87
C ASN A 137 -16.52 -9.96 -7.78
N ILE A 138 -15.25 -10.28 -8.01
CA ILE A 138 -14.13 -9.88 -7.15
C ILE A 138 -13.32 -8.81 -7.88
N ARG A 139 -13.21 -7.64 -7.27
CA ARG A 139 -12.49 -6.49 -7.77
C ARG A 139 -11.15 -6.32 -7.04
N LEU A 140 -10.12 -5.94 -7.77
CA LEU A 140 -8.79 -5.69 -7.21
C LEU A 140 -8.34 -4.28 -7.59
N VAL A 141 -7.98 -3.49 -6.60
CA VAL A 141 -7.54 -2.10 -6.77
C VAL A 141 -6.33 -1.81 -5.90
N GLY A 142 -5.56 -0.81 -6.26
CA GLY A 142 -4.38 -0.41 -5.50
C GLY A 142 -4.34 1.09 -5.24
N ILE A 143 -3.62 1.47 -4.19
CA ILE A 143 -3.20 2.84 -3.92
C ILE A 143 -1.68 2.85 -3.87
N ALA A 144 -1.06 3.75 -4.63
CA ALA A 144 0.37 4.03 -4.58
C ALA A 144 0.60 5.42 -3.94
N PRO A 145 0.74 5.49 -2.63
CA PRO A 145 0.97 6.75 -1.95
C PRO A 145 2.39 7.25 -2.14
N GLY A 146 2.54 8.57 -2.20
CA GLY A 146 3.78 9.24 -1.85
C GLY A 146 4.04 9.18 -0.33
N PRO A 147 4.97 9.99 0.19
CA PRO A 147 5.24 10.04 1.62
C PRO A 147 4.03 10.48 2.44
N ILE A 148 3.73 9.70 3.51
CA ILE A 148 2.59 9.94 4.41
C ILE A 148 3.12 10.39 5.76
N GLU A 149 2.62 11.52 6.27
CA GLU A 149 2.99 12.05 7.58
C GLU A 149 2.51 11.14 8.72
N GLY A 150 3.39 10.91 9.70
CA GLY A 150 3.07 10.07 10.88
C GLY A 150 2.86 8.60 10.55
N SER A 151 3.29 8.13 9.37
CA SER A 151 3.33 6.69 9.09
C SER A 151 4.58 6.09 9.72
N GLY A 152 4.42 5.04 10.53
CA GLY A 152 5.56 4.37 11.17
C GLY A 152 6.61 3.81 10.18
N GLY A 153 6.27 3.73 8.88
CA GLY A 153 7.21 3.40 7.81
C GLY A 153 8.09 4.58 7.43
N ALA A 154 7.51 5.76 7.22
CA ALA A 154 8.27 6.98 6.89
C ALA A 154 9.18 7.41 8.04
N ASP A 155 8.69 7.39 9.28
CA ASP A 155 9.45 7.81 10.46
C ASP A 155 10.70 6.94 10.68
N LYS A 156 10.61 5.63 10.41
CA LYS A 156 11.76 4.71 10.49
C LYS A 156 12.81 4.94 9.41
N LEU A 157 12.41 5.43 8.25
CA LEU A 157 13.29 5.71 7.12
C LEU A 157 13.90 7.12 7.17
N ASP A 158 13.38 8.00 8.02
CA ASP A 158 13.83 9.39 8.13
C ASP A 158 14.05 9.85 9.58
N PRO A 159 14.96 9.20 10.35
CA PRO A 159 15.19 9.52 11.75
C PRO A 159 15.67 10.96 12.01
N PHE A 160 16.17 11.65 10.99
CA PHE A 160 16.68 13.03 11.08
C PHE A 160 15.79 14.06 10.40
N ASN A 161 14.59 13.69 9.93
CA ASN A 161 13.68 14.55 9.16
C ASN A 161 14.30 15.18 7.90
N ILE A 162 15.36 14.59 7.35
CA ILE A 162 16.04 15.06 6.12
C ILE A 162 15.11 14.84 4.92
N PHE A 163 14.53 13.65 4.84
CA PHE A 163 13.62 13.28 3.78
C PHE A 163 12.35 14.15 3.82
N LYS A 164 11.77 14.38 5.01
CA LYS A 164 10.60 15.26 5.18
C LYS A 164 10.89 16.68 4.67
N LYS A 165 12.04 17.26 5.05
CA LYS A 165 12.45 18.58 4.58
C LYS A 165 12.65 18.62 3.07
N TYR A 166 13.36 17.63 2.53
CA TYR A 166 13.59 17.51 1.09
C TYR A 166 12.27 17.34 0.33
N ASN A 167 11.40 16.43 0.77
CA ASN A 167 10.11 16.21 0.15
C ASN A 167 9.23 17.48 0.13
N ASN A 168 9.16 18.20 1.25
CA ASN A 168 8.42 19.46 1.32
C ASN A 168 9.00 20.53 0.39
N TYR A 169 10.27 20.46 0.05
CA TYR A 169 10.89 21.35 -0.93
C TYR A 169 10.58 20.93 -2.37
N VAL A 170 10.70 19.65 -2.70
CA VAL A 170 10.60 19.16 -4.09
C VAL A 170 9.18 18.80 -4.52
N ASN A 171 8.35 18.31 -3.63
CA ASN A 171 6.98 17.91 -3.95
C ASN A 171 6.16 19.12 -4.42
N PRO A 172 5.40 19.01 -5.52
CA PRO A 172 4.55 20.11 -6.01
C PRO A 172 3.56 20.65 -4.97
N ARG A 173 3.03 19.76 -4.09
CA ARG A 173 2.10 20.15 -3.01
C ARG A 173 2.81 20.71 -1.77
N LYS A 174 4.16 20.70 -1.72
CA LYS A 174 4.99 21.23 -0.64
C LYS A 174 4.70 20.62 0.74
N ARG A 175 4.16 19.41 0.77
CA ARG A 175 3.85 18.67 1.99
C ARG A 175 3.75 17.17 1.72
N MET A 176 3.81 16.39 2.76
CA MET A 176 3.44 14.98 2.74
C MET A 176 1.91 14.81 2.72
N ALA A 177 1.42 13.65 2.32
CA ALA A 177 0.02 13.30 2.45
C ALA A 177 -0.36 13.05 3.91
N SER A 178 -1.60 13.35 4.27
CA SER A 178 -2.17 12.93 5.55
C SER A 178 -2.70 11.49 5.45
N GLN A 179 -2.76 10.79 6.59
CA GLN A 179 -3.40 9.48 6.66
C GLN A 179 -4.88 9.53 6.24
N LYS A 180 -5.55 10.64 6.52
CA LYS A 180 -6.95 10.87 6.15
C LYS A 180 -7.13 10.88 4.63
N GLU A 181 -6.27 11.54 3.88
CA GLU A 181 -6.35 11.56 2.41
C GLU A 181 -6.23 10.16 1.81
N ILE A 182 -5.35 9.32 2.38
CA ILE A 182 -5.21 7.92 1.94
C ILE A 182 -6.48 7.10 2.29
N SER A 183 -7.02 7.30 3.50
CA SER A 183 -8.21 6.58 3.96
C SER A 183 -9.46 6.96 3.15
N GLU A 184 -9.63 8.23 2.78
CA GLU A 184 -10.74 8.70 1.95
C GLU A 184 -10.68 8.08 0.55
N LEU A 185 -9.48 8.00 -0.06
CA LEU A 185 -9.30 7.30 -1.32
C LEU A 185 -9.58 5.79 -1.19
N ALA A 186 -9.11 5.17 -0.09
CA ALA A 186 -9.38 3.76 0.18
C ALA A 186 -10.87 3.48 0.30
N MET A 187 -11.62 4.31 1.04
CA MET A 187 -13.06 4.21 1.16
C MET A 187 -13.77 4.35 -0.19
N PHE A 188 -13.36 5.29 -1.03
CA PHE A 188 -13.91 5.44 -2.38
C PHE A 188 -13.65 4.20 -3.23
N LEU A 189 -12.40 3.75 -3.31
CA LEU A 189 -12.00 2.61 -4.16
C LEU A 189 -12.63 1.29 -3.73
N THR A 190 -12.95 1.12 -2.44
CA THR A 190 -13.59 -0.10 -1.94
C THR A 190 -15.11 -0.05 -1.97
N SER A 191 -15.71 1.09 -2.30
CA SER A 191 -17.15 1.27 -2.40
C SER A 191 -17.71 0.90 -3.78
N ASP A 192 -19.03 0.75 -3.87
CA ASP A 192 -19.76 0.54 -5.13
C ASP A 192 -19.65 1.72 -6.11
N LYS A 193 -19.28 2.92 -5.62
CA LYS A 193 -19.04 4.10 -6.48
C LYS A 193 -17.84 3.92 -7.41
N ALA A 194 -16.93 3.01 -7.07
CA ALA A 194 -15.75 2.67 -7.85
C ALA A 194 -15.89 1.32 -8.57
N ASP A 195 -17.10 0.82 -8.79
CA ASP A 195 -17.35 -0.53 -9.30
C ASP A 195 -16.66 -0.80 -10.65
N TYR A 196 -16.56 0.19 -11.51
CA TYR A 196 -15.91 0.04 -12.82
C TYR A 196 -14.38 0.24 -12.77
N ILE A 197 -13.79 0.58 -11.60
CA ILE A 197 -12.36 0.67 -11.39
C ILE A 197 -11.85 -0.70 -10.92
N ASN A 198 -11.14 -1.40 -11.81
CA ASN A 198 -10.62 -2.73 -11.54
C ASN A 198 -9.23 -2.93 -12.18
N GLY A 199 -8.27 -3.46 -11.45
CA GLY A 199 -6.88 -3.63 -11.90
C GLY A 199 -6.04 -2.36 -11.88
N GLU A 200 -6.58 -1.22 -11.44
CA GLU A 200 -5.90 0.07 -11.41
C GLU A 200 -5.21 0.33 -10.06
N ILE A 201 -4.08 1.01 -10.13
CA ILE A 201 -3.30 1.47 -8.98
C ILE A 201 -3.26 3.00 -9.01
N VAL A 202 -4.05 3.62 -8.16
CA VAL A 202 -4.18 5.07 -8.11
C VAL A 202 -3.01 5.68 -7.34
N LYS A 203 -2.22 6.54 -8.01
CA LYS A 203 -1.17 7.31 -7.35
C LYS A 203 -1.77 8.50 -6.58
N ILE A 204 -1.37 8.63 -5.32
CA ILE A 204 -1.71 9.75 -4.44
C ILE A 204 -0.43 10.29 -3.80
N ASP A 205 0.33 11.05 -4.55
CA ASP A 205 1.71 11.45 -4.25
C ASP A 205 1.96 12.98 -4.31
N GLY A 206 0.91 13.76 -4.49
CA GLY A 206 1.04 15.21 -4.65
C GLY A 206 1.75 15.65 -5.94
N GLY A 207 1.87 14.74 -6.92
CA GLY A 207 2.54 14.98 -8.20
C GLY A 207 4.05 14.73 -8.16
N GLU A 208 4.54 14.02 -7.13
CA GLU A 208 5.97 13.73 -6.95
C GLU A 208 6.58 12.97 -8.13
N VAL A 209 5.94 11.88 -8.57
CA VAL A 209 6.42 11.07 -9.70
C VAL A 209 6.49 11.90 -10.97
N VAL A 210 5.44 12.65 -11.27
CA VAL A 210 5.41 13.52 -12.47
C VAL A 210 6.50 14.59 -12.40
N LYS A 211 6.69 15.20 -11.22
CA LYS A 211 7.74 16.21 -11.01
C LYS A 211 9.13 15.64 -11.24
N ASN A 212 9.39 14.43 -10.80
CA ASN A 212 10.71 13.80 -10.91
C ASN A 212 10.97 13.16 -12.29
N SER A 213 9.94 12.93 -13.10
CA SER A 213 10.06 12.29 -14.43
C SER A 213 10.20 13.25 -15.59
N GLY A 214 9.80 14.51 -15.43
CA GLY A 214 9.80 15.47 -16.55
C GLY A 214 11.16 16.14 -16.75
N GLU A 215 11.67 16.08 -17.96
CA GLU A 215 13.00 16.58 -18.35
C GLU A 215 13.25 18.04 -17.96
N PHE A 216 12.26 18.91 -18.13
CA PHE A 216 12.37 20.33 -17.82
C PHE A 216 11.83 20.73 -16.43
N ASN A 217 11.33 19.78 -15.65
CA ASN A 217 10.68 20.08 -14.38
C ASN A 217 11.63 20.72 -13.35
N PHE A 218 12.94 20.47 -13.44
CA PHE A 218 13.93 21.08 -12.56
C PHE A 218 13.96 22.61 -12.69
N LEU A 219 13.62 23.17 -13.87
CA LEU A 219 13.58 24.62 -14.12
C LEU A 219 12.60 25.33 -13.19
N THR A 220 11.54 24.66 -12.76
CA THR A 220 10.54 25.23 -11.84
C THR A 220 11.10 25.54 -10.45
N ASN A 221 12.26 24.99 -10.10
CA ASN A 221 12.96 25.24 -8.83
C ASN A 221 14.00 26.38 -8.96
N ILE A 222 14.24 26.90 -10.17
CA ILE A 222 15.22 27.96 -10.39
C ILE A 222 14.54 29.32 -10.20
N PRO A 223 15.17 30.28 -9.48
CA PRO A 223 14.61 31.63 -9.25
C PRO A 223 14.23 32.39 -10.54
N PHE A 224 14.86 32.05 -11.66
CA PHE A 224 14.53 32.61 -12.98
C PHE A 224 13.07 32.31 -13.38
N TYR A 225 12.54 31.12 -13.07
CA TYR A 225 11.16 30.76 -13.43
C TYR A 225 10.13 31.62 -12.68
N SER A 226 10.45 32.06 -11.46
CA SER A 226 9.59 32.98 -10.72
C SER A 226 9.37 34.34 -11.39
N ARG A 227 10.25 34.72 -12.34
CA ARG A 227 10.10 35.96 -13.09
C ARG A 227 9.02 35.86 -14.17
N PHE A 228 8.73 34.68 -14.71
CA PHE A 228 7.63 34.47 -15.66
C PHE A 228 6.24 34.55 -15.02
N ASN A 229 6.15 34.34 -13.70
CA ASN A 229 4.89 34.35 -12.96
C ASN A 229 4.59 35.69 -12.26
N ARG A 230 5.41 36.73 -12.44
CA ARG A 230 5.07 38.08 -11.97
C ARG A 230 4.34 38.79 -13.11
N LYS A 231 3.00 38.76 -13.04
CA LYS A 231 2.14 39.78 -13.67
C LYS A 231 2.03 40.97 -12.75
#